data_328a85fd0d8f85205df408e9e1fc9eb4
#
_entry.id   328a85fd0d8f85205df408e9e1fc9eb4
#
_cell.length_a   1.000
_cell.length_b   1.000
_cell.length_c   1.000
_cell.angle_alpha   90.00
_cell.angle_beta   90.00
_cell.angle_gamma   90.00
#
_symmetry.space_group_name_H-M   'P 1'
#
loop_
_entity.id
_entity.type
_entity.pdbx_description
1 polymer ?
#
loop_
_entity_poly.entity_id
_entity_poly.type
_entity_poly.pdbx_seq_one_letter_code
_entity_poly.pdbx_strand_id
1 'polypeptide(L)'
;MMDFFRTARRKDSGYTVIIGCGRLGASLANAISDREASVMMVDRDERAFRKLGTAYGGLTLTGDATDIAVLRSAEIERADTVVSVTNDDNTNIMVAQIARNVYHIPNVICRLYDPEREIVYKEFGIDTICPTVLSTREIDRLLGKSKEVKEA
;
A
#
# COMPACT_ATOMS: atom_id res chain seq x y z
N MET A 1 1.15 19.53 -5.45
CA MET A 1 1.15 18.20 -4.83
C MET A 1 -0.26 17.65 -4.54
N MET A 2 -1.30 18.39 -4.92
CA MET A 2 -2.68 18.03 -4.59
C MET A 2 -3.46 17.22 -5.63
N ASP A 3 -2.94 17.02 -6.83
CA ASP A 3 -3.72 16.41 -7.92
C ASP A 3 -3.42 14.94 -8.21
N PHE A 4 -2.47 14.33 -7.49
CA PHE A 4 -2.10 12.93 -7.73
C PHE A 4 -3.22 11.93 -7.37
N PHE A 5 -4.14 12.33 -6.51
CA PHE A 5 -5.22 11.47 -6.02
C PHE A 5 -6.62 11.83 -6.57
N ARG A 6 -6.69 12.75 -7.54
CA ARG A 6 -7.97 13.31 -7.99
C ARG A 6 -8.70 12.52 -9.07
N THR A 7 -8.16 11.42 -9.56
CA THR A 7 -8.72 10.68 -10.71
C THR A 7 -9.58 9.48 -10.38
N ALA A 8 -10.08 9.35 -9.17
CA ALA A 8 -11.10 8.34 -8.90
C ALA A 8 -12.12 8.86 -7.89
N ARG A 9 -13.06 9.66 -8.35
CA ARG A 9 -14.32 9.82 -7.63
C ARG A 9 -15.11 8.51 -7.73
N ARG A 10 -14.63 7.46 -7.06
CA ARG A 10 -15.50 6.41 -6.60
C ARG A 10 -16.08 6.88 -5.28
N LYS A 11 -17.39 6.80 -5.20
CA LYS A 11 -18.15 6.96 -3.97
C LYS A 11 -17.84 5.72 -3.12
N ASP A 12 -16.68 5.73 -2.47
CA ASP A 12 -16.17 4.56 -1.75
C ASP A 12 -16.39 4.74 -0.25
N SER A 13 -17.49 4.17 0.20
CA SER A 13 -17.64 3.68 1.56
C SER A 13 -16.79 2.41 1.78
N GLY A 14 -15.67 2.26 1.08
CA GLY A 14 -14.81 1.09 1.14
C GLY A 14 -13.96 1.03 2.40
N TYR A 15 -13.60 -0.19 2.82
CA TYR A 15 -12.71 -0.42 3.94
C TYR A 15 -11.34 -0.91 3.43
N THR A 16 -10.28 -0.19 3.80
CA THR A 16 -8.91 -0.50 3.43
C THR A 16 -8.09 -0.89 4.66
N VAL A 17 -7.38 -2.02 4.58
CA VAL A 17 -6.39 -2.43 5.57
C VAL A 17 -5.00 -2.21 5.00
N ILE A 18 -4.18 -1.43 5.70
CA ILE A 18 -2.80 -1.15 5.32
C ILE A 18 -1.86 -1.82 6.33
N ILE A 19 -0.92 -2.61 5.83
CA ILE A 19 0.09 -3.28 6.62
C ILE A 19 1.43 -2.60 6.42
N GLY A 20 1.96 -2.02 7.49
CA GLY A 20 3.22 -1.29 7.49
C GLY A 20 3.04 0.23 7.53
N CYS A 21 3.31 0.83 8.69
CA CYS A 21 3.25 2.27 8.92
C CYS A 21 4.62 2.92 8.71
N GLY A 22 5.22 2.67 7.54
CA GLY A 22 6.37 3.41 7.07
C GLY A 22 5.92 4.72 6.39
N ARG A 23 6.83 5.36 5.67
CA ARG A 23 6.53 6.62 4.95
C ARG A 23 5.40 6.45 3.94
N LEU A 24 5.45 5.37 3.15
CA LEU A 24 4.43 5.11 2.14
C LEU A 24 3.09 4.73 2.78
N GLY A 25 3.10 3.80 3.73
CA GLY A 25 1.88 3.36 4.41
C GLY A 25 1.18 4.49 5.15
N ALA A 26 1.94 5.29 5.91
CA ALA A 26 1.39 6.44 6.63
C ALA A 26 0.82 7.51 5.68
N SER A 27 1.53 7.82 4.59
CA SER A 27 1.04 8.75 3.58
C SER A 27 -0.26 8.30 2.94
N LEU A 28 -0.34 7.01 2.60
CA LEU A 28 -1.55 6.42 2.04
C LEU A 28 -2.72 6.43 3.04
N ALA A 29 -2.46 6.06 4.29
CA ALA A 29 -3.47 6.05 5.36
C ALA A 29 -4.05 7.45 5.60
N ASN A 30 -3.20 8.47 5.66
CA ASN A 30 -3.64 9.86 5.78
C ASN A 30 -4.51 10.28 4.60
N ALA A 31 -4.11 9.94 3.37
CA ALA A 31 -4.87 10.29 2.17
C ALA A 31 -6.24 9.62 2.13
N ILE A 32 -6.34 8.37 2.57
CA ILE A 32 -7.62 7.64 2.63
C ILE A 32 -8.51 8.23 3.74
N SER A 33 -7.94 8.51 4.90
CA SER A 33 -8.64 9.15 6.02
C SER A 33 -9.19 10.53 5.64
N ASP A 34 -8.44 11.33 4.90
CA ASP A 34 -8.85 12.65 4.44
C ASP A 34 -10.06 12.60 3.48
N ARG A 35 -10.31 11.46 2.83
CA ARG A 35 -11.47 11.23 1.98
C ARG A 35 -12.68 10.68 2.75
N GLU A 36 -12.58 10.61 4.06
CA GLU A 36 -13.62 10.05 4.93
C GLU A 36 -13.92 8.56 4.65
N ALA A 37 -12.97 7.85 4.02
CA ALA A 37 -13.05 6.41 3.83
C ALA A 37 -12.49 5.67 5.05
N SER A 38 -13.01 4.48 5.31
CA SER A 38 -12.56 3.66 6.45
C SER A 38 -11.19 3.05 6.18
N VAL A 39 -10.27 3.22 7.11
CA VAL A 39 -8.90 2.70 7.04
C VAL A 39 -8.42 2.16 8.37
N MET A 40 -7.77 0.99 8.31
CA MET A 40 -7.05 0.37 9.42
C MET A 40 -5.57 0.32 9.09
N MET A 41 -4.75 0.90 9.95
CA MET A 41 -3.29 0.78 9.86
C MET A 41 -2.80 -0.27 10.85
N VAL A 42 -2.04 -1.24 10.36
CA VAL A 42 -1.42 -2.30 11.16
C VAL A 42 0.10 -2.18 11.10
N ASP A 43 0.76 -2.18 12.24
CA ASP A 43 2.21 -2.25 12.35
C ASP A 43 2.62 -3.04 13.59
N ARG A 44 3.78 -3.70 13.55
CA ARG A 44 4.33 -4.40 14.69
C ARG A 44 4.82 -3.46 15.79
N ASP A 45 5.24 -2.25 15.40
CA ASP A 45 5.79 -1.25 16.28
C ASP A 45 4.79 -0.10 16.47
N GLU A 46 4.20 -0.01 17.65
CA GLU A 46 3.27 1.05 18.01
C GLU A 46 3.85 2.46 17.77
N ARG A 47 5.17 2.62 17.91
CA ARG A 47 5.84 3.92 17.68
C ARG A 47 5.76 4.37 16.23
N ALA A 48 5.57 3.44 15.28
CA ALA A 48 5.44 3.76 13.87
C ALA A 48 4.22 4.65 13.59
N PHE A 49 3.16 4.54 14.40
CA PHE A 49 1.93 5.33 14.24
C PHE A 49 2.13 6.84 14.43
N ARG A 50 3.27 7.27 14.97
CA ARG A 50 3.63 8.69 15.04
C ARG A 50 3.73 9.37 13.67
N LYS A 51 3.93 8.59 12.60
CA LYS A 51 3.97 9.10 11.22
C LYS A 51 2.58 9.46 10.68
N LEU A 52 1.52 8.96 11.32
CA LEU A 52 0.15 9.35 10.98
C LEU A 52 -0.07 10.81 11.39
N GLY A 53 -0.79 11.56 10.55
CA GLY A 53 -1.08 12.95 10.84
C GLY A 53 -2.03 13.13 12.03
N THR A 54 -2.06 14.31 12.63
CA THR A 54 -2.97 14.64 13.73
C THR A 54 -4.44 14.59 13.29
N ALA A 55 -4.70 14.75 12.00
CA ALA A 55 -6.05 14.68 11.43
C ALA A 55 -6.44 13.24 11.02
N TYR A 56 -5.57 12.24 11.23
CA TYR A 56 -5.88 10.85 10.91
C TYR A 56 -7.08 10.38 11.75
N GLY A 57 -8.17 10.06 11.05
CA GLY A 57 -9.42 9.61 11.65
C GLY A 57 -9.66 8.09 11.55
N GLY A 58 -8.69 7.34 11.02
CA GLY A 58 -8.77 5.89 10.91
C GLY A 58 -8.40 5.17 12.20
N LEU A 59 -8.37 3.84 12.14
CA LEU A 59 -8.00 2.98 13.24
C LEU A 59 -6.54 2.55 13.14
N THR A 60 -5.96 2.15 14.26
CA THR A 60 -4.62 1.56 14.35
C THR A 60 -4.69 0.25 15.11
N LEU A 61 -3.85 -0.71 14.71
CA LEU A 61 -3.70 -1.99 15.38
C LEU A 61 -2.22 -2.36 15.45
N THR A 62 -1.72 -2.61 16.65
CA THR A 62 -0.36 -3.12 16.85
C THR A 62 -0.36 -4.64 16.79
N GLY A 63 0.46 -5.19 15.91
CA GLY A 63 0.61 -6.65 15.80
C GLY A 63 1.39 -7.08 14.57
N ASP A 64 1.77 -8.34 14.56
CA ASP A 64 2.42 -8.99 13.43
C ASP A 64 1.36 -9.46 12.43
N ALA A 65 1.33 -8.87 11.25
CA ALA A 65 0.34 -9.18 10.23
C ALA A 65 0.53 -10.57 9.58
N THR A 66 1.63 -11.26 9.84
CA THR A 66 1.77 -12.67 9.48
C THR A 66 1.01 -13.61 10.40
N ASP A 67 0.54 -13.12 11.53
CA ASP A 67 -0.36 -13.82 12.43
C ASP A 67 -1.82 -13.57 11.98
N ILE A 68 -2.52 -14.66 11.65
CA ILE A 68 -3.92 -14.61 11.22
C ILE A 68 -4.83 -13.98 12.28
N ALA A 69 -4.53 -14.17 13.56
CA ALA A 69 -5.29 -13.56 14.63
C ALA A 69 -5.24 -12.02 14.57
N VAL A 70 -4.10 -11.46 14.20
CA VAL A 70 -3.94 -10.01 14.00
C VAL A 70 -4.76 -9.53 12.81
N LEU A 71 -4.73 -10.24 11.69
CA LEU A 71 -5.52 -9.89 10.51
C LEU A 71 -7.03 -9.96 10.79
N ARG A 72 -7.47 -10.95 11.58
CA ARG A 72 -8.87 -11.04 12.03
C ARG A 72 -9.24 -9.87 12.95
N SER A 73 -8.35 -9.47 13.85
CA SER A 73 -8.57 -8.30 14.69
C SER A 73 -8.66 -7.00 13.89
N ALA A 74 -7.99 -6.96 12.74
CA ALA A 74 -8.12 -5.87 11.76
C ALA A 74 -9.38 -5.97 10.90
N GLU A 75 -10.23 -6.97 11.13
CA GLU A 75 -11.45 -7.26 10.34
C GLU A 75 -11.16 -7.38 8.84
N ILE A 76 -10.08 -8.09 8.48
CA ILE A 76 -9.64 -8.23 7.09
C ILE A 76 -10.72 -8.79 6.18
N GLU A 77 -11.58 -9.67 6.67
CA GLU A 77 -12.67 -10.27 5.91
C GLU A 77 -13.67 -9.23 5.36
N ARG A 78 -13.73 -8.06 5.95
CA ARG A 78 -14.60 -6.94 5.52
C ARG A 78 -13.90 -5.98 4.58
N ALA A 79 -12.60 -6.16 4.35
CA ALA A 79 -11.83 -5.23 3.53
C ALA A 79 -12.18 -5.35 2.05
N ASP A 80 -12.24 -4.23 1.37
CA ASP A 80 -12.31 -4.15 -0.08
C ASP A 80 -10.91 -4.10 -0.68
N THR A 81 -9.97 -3.57 0.08
CA THR A 81 -8.58 -3.38 -0.33
C THR A 81 -7.62 -3.74 0.80
N VAL A 82 -6.57 -4.46 0.47
CA VAL A 82 -5.43 -4.71 1.37
C VAL A 82 -4.16 -4.22 0.70
N VAL A 83 -3.39 -3.41 1.41
CA VAL A 83 -2.12 -2.85 0.92
C VAL A 83 -1.00 -3.28 1.87
N SER A 84 -0.08 -4.10 1.40
CA SER A 84 1.04 -4.59 2.21
C SER A 84 2.34 -3.90 1.80
N VAL A 85 2.85 -3.01 2.64
CA VAL A 85 3.97 -2.09 2.35
C VAL A 85 4.98 -2.01 3.50
N THR A 86 5.27 -3.13 4.14
CA THR A 86 6.34 -3.23 5.14
C THR A 86 7.72 -3.19 4.47
N ASN A 87 8.78 -3.17 5.27
CA ASN A 87 10.16 -3.22 4.75
C ASN A 87 10.62 -4.64 4.35
N ASP A 88 9.79 -5.64 4.54
CA ASP A 88 10.13 -7.04 4.26
C ASP A 88 9.25 -7.61 3.14
N ASP A 89 9.87 -7.96 2.02
CA ASP A 89 9.18 -8.54 0.87
C ASP A 89 8.41 -9.82 1.23
N ASN A 90 9.01 -10.68 2.06
CA ASN A 90 8.37 -11.95 2.43
C ASN A 90 7.08 -11.72 3.25
N THR A 91 7.11 -10.77 4.17
CA THR A 91 5.92 -10.36 4.93
C THR A 91 4.86 -9.79 3.99
N ASN A 92 5.25 -8.90 3.08
CA ASN A 92 4.34 -8.28 2.14
C ASN A 92 3.66 -9.30 1.23
N ILE A 93 4.43 -10.26 0.73
CA ILE A 93 3.93 -11.37 -0.10
C ILE A 93 2.98 -12.27 0.70
N MET A 94 3.38 -12.68 1.91
CA MET A 94 2.57 -13.56 2.73
C MET A 94 1.21 -12.95 3.05
N VAL A 95 1.18 -11.69 3.47
CA VAL A 95 -0.07 -10.97 3.76
C VAL A 95 -0.92 -10.85 2.49
N ALA A 96 -0.31 -10.50 1.36
CA ALA A 96 -1.02 -10.37 0.09
C ALA A 96 -1.67 -11.70 -0.35
N GLN A 97 -0.96 -12.82 -0.21
CA GLN A 97 -1.47 -14.13 -0.53
C GLN A 97 -2.61 -14.56 0.41
N ILE A 98 -2.48 -14.29 1.71
CA ILE A 98 -3.56 -14.55 2.67
C ILE A 98 -4.79 -13.72 2.30
N ALA A 99 -4.62 -12.44 2.04
CA ALA A 99 -5.72 -11.57 1.64
C ALA A 99 -6.43 -12.06 0.38
N ARG A 100 -5.67 -12.46 -0.64
CA ARG A 100 -6.22 -12.90 -1.92
C ARG A 100 -6.80 -14.30 -1.89
N ASN A 101 -6.06 -15.27 -1.33
CA ASN A 101 -6.41 -16.69 -1.44
C ASN A 101 -7.30 -17.19 -0.30
N VAL A 102 -7.19 -16.62 0.89
CA VAL A 102 -7.97 -17.04 2.06
C VAL A 102 -9.23 -16.17 2.18
N TYR A 103 -9.09 -14.86 2.09
CA TYR A 103 -10.18 -13.92 2.32
C TYR A 103 -10.83 -13.39 1.04
N HIS A 104 -10.28 -13.73 -0.13
CA HIS A 104 -10.82 -13.34 -1.45
C HIS A 104 -11.03 -11.83 -1.58
N ILE A 105 -10.12 -11.03 -1.01
CA ILE A 105 -10.17 -9.58 -1.10
C ILE A 105 -10.00 -9.15 -2.57
N PRO A 106 -10.88 -8.30 -3.10
CA PRO A 106 -10.87 -7.96 -4.51
C PRO A 106 -9.65 -7.14 -4.96
N ASN A 107 -9.16 -6.25 -4.10
CA ASN A 107 -8.01 -5.40 -4.42
C ASN A 107 -6.88 -5.68 -3.44
N VAL A 108 -5.81 -6.29 -3.91
CA VAL A 108 -4.63 -6.59 -3.10
C VAL A 108 -3.40 -5.99 -3.77
N ILE A 109 -2.70 -5.12 -3.04
CA ILE A 109 -1.51 -4.42 -3.52
C ILE A 109 -0.35 -4.76 -2.59
N CYS A 110 0.78 -5.11 -3.16
CA CYS A 110 1.97 -5.56 -2.45
C CYS A 110 3.21 -4.79 -2.92
N ARG A 111 3.98 -4.22 -1.99
CA ARG A 111 5.27 -3.64 -2.32
C ARG A 111 6.36 -4.70 -2.32
N LEU A 112 7.16 -4.72 -3.38
CA LEU A 112 8.32 -5.59 -3.54
C LEU A 112 9.56 -4.75 -3.85
N TYR A 113 10.65 -4.99 -3.14
CA TYR A 113 11.94 -4.37 -3.43
C TYR A 113 12.68 -5.08 -4.55
N ASP A 114 12.47 -6.39 -4.69
CA ASP A 114 13.09 -7.21 -5.73
C ASP A 114 12.24 -7.21 -7.02
N PRO A 115 12.72 -6.57 -8.10
CA PRO A 115 11.98 -6.50 -9.36
C PRO A 115 11.72 -7.87 -10.00
N GLU A 116 12.58 -8.86 -9.75
CA GLU A 116 12.44 -10.20 -10.34
C GLU A 116 11.23 -10.95 -9.81
N ARG A 117 10.80 -10.63 -8.58
CA ARG A 117 9.62 -11.24 -7.97
C ARG A 117 8.30 -10.70 -8.50
N GLU A 118 8.30 -9.51 -9.09
CA GLU A 118 7.08 -8.84 -9.55
C GLU A 118 6.28 -9.68 -10.55
N ILE A 119 6.96 -10.32 -11.49
CA ILE A 119 6.34 -11.11 -12.56
C ILE A 119 5.53 -12.27 -12.00
N VAL A 120 6.07 -12.95 -10.98
CA VAL A 120 5.43 -14.14 -10.37
C VAL A 120 4.10 -13.78 -9.69
N TYR A 121 4.05 -12.64 -9.01
CA TYR A 121 2.87 -12.30 -8.19
C TYR A 121 1.74 -11.66 -8.99
N LYS A 122 2.02 -11.05 -10.14
CA LYS A 122 0.98 -10.58 -11.08
C LYS A 122 0.06 -11.71 -11.53
N GLU A 123 0.59 -12.90 -11.74
CA GLU A 123 -0.17 -14.08 -12.16
C GLU A 123 -1.18 -14.54 -11.10
N PHE A 124 -0.94 -14.21 -9.81
CA PHE A 124 -1.83 -14.56 -8.70
C PHE A 124 -2.94 -13.53 -8.42
N GLY A 125 -3.11 -12.53 -9.28
CA GLY A 125 -4.11 -11.49 -9.09
C GLY A 125 -3.74 -10.49 -7.98
N ILE A 126 -2.45 -10.35 -7.70
CA ILE A 126 -1.89 -9.37 -6.76
C ILE A 126 -1.21 -8.27 -7.57
N ASP A 127 -1.64 -7.03 -7.35
CA ASP A 127 -0.96 -5.88 -7.92
C ASP A 127 0.33 -5.61 -7.14
N THR A 128 1.42 -5.36 -7.85
CA THR A 128 2.72 -5.13 -7.23
C THR A 128 3.23 -3.73 -7.50
N ILE A 129 3.91 -3.16 -6.51
CA ILE A 129 4.64 -1.90 -6.64
C ILE A 129 6.11 -2.15 -6.30
N CYS A 130 7.00 -1.88 -7.25
CA CYS A 130 8.44 -1.91 -7.03
C CYS A 130 8.99 -0.47 -7.08
N PRO A 131 9.38 0.12 -5.94
CA PRO A 131 9.87 1.50 -5.90
C PRO A 131 11.08 1.73 -6.80
N THR A 132 11.99 0.77 -6.88
CA THR A 132 13.17 0.85 -7.76
C THR A 132 12.77 0.99 -9.23
N VAL A 133 11.83 0.17 -9.69
CA VAL A 133 11.35 0.22 -11.09
C VAL A 133 10.64 1.53 -11.37
N LEU A 134 9.78 1.98 -10.46
CA LEU A 134 9.06 3.24 -10.60
C LEU A 134 10.01 4.44 -10.64
N SER A 135 10.98 4.47 -9.73
CA SER A 135 11.97 5.54 -9.66
C SER A 135 12.88 5.57 -10.88
N THR A 136 13.34 4.41 -11.34
CA THR A 136 14.18 4.29 -12.54
C THR A 136 13.45 4.80 -13.78
N ARG A 137 12.21 4.39 -13.97
CA ARG A 137 11.39 4.87 -15.10
C ARG A 137 11.19 6.38 -15.08
N GLU A 138 10.93 6.95 -13.92
CA GLU A 138 10.75 8.39 -13.81
C GLU A 138 12.04 9.16 -14.07
N ILE A 139 13.18 8.67 -13.57
CA ILE A 139 14.49 9.27 -13.85
C ILE A 139 14.80 9.19 -15.36
N ASP A 140 14.58 8.05 -16.00
CA ASP A 140 14.78 7.92 -17.45
C ASP A 140 13.90 8.88 -18.25
N ARG A 141 12.65 9.03 -17.84
CA ARG A 141 11.74 10.01 -18.48
C ARG A 141 12.26 11.44 -18.36
N LEU A 142 12.75 11.82 -17.19
CA LEU A 142 13.31 13.16 -16.96
C LEU A 142 14.61 13.38 -17.73
N LEU A 143 15.48 12.37 -17.80
CA LEU A 143 16.72 12.44 -18.61
C LEU A 143 16.42 12.55 -20.10
N GLY A 144 15.42 11.85 -20.61
CA GLY A 144 14.97 11.95 -21.99
C GLY A 144 14.48 13.35 -22.35
N LYS A 145 13.70 13.99 -21.47
CA LYS A 145 13.25 15.38 -21.65
C LYS A 145 14.41 16.37 -21.65
N SER A 146 15.42 16.17 -20.80
CA SER A 146 16.60 17.04 -20.77
C SER A 146 17.40 16.99 -22.07
N LYS A 147 17.42 15.86 -22.76
CA LYS A 147 18.06 15.71 -24.07
C LYS A 147 17.27 16.45 -25.16
N GLU A 148 15.95 16.34 -25.18
CA GLU A 148 15.08 17.02 -26.14
C GLU A 148 15.21 18.55 -26.06
N VAL A 149 15.32 19.10 -24.85
CA VAL A 149 15.52 20.55 -24.62
C VAL A 149 16.91 21.03 -25.08
N LYS A 150 17.94 20.17 -25.03
CA LYS A 150 19.30 20.52 -25.47
C LYS A 150 19.49 20.43 -26.98
N GLU A 151 18.69 19.66 -27.68
CA GLU A 151 18.70 19.50 -29.14
C GLU A 151 17.82 20.54 -29.85
N ALA A 152 17.01 21.26 -29.11
CA ALA A 152 16.19 22.36 -29.61
C ALA A 152 16.92 23.71 -29.43
#